data_3d1d938f118674e85d132cd96a52e090
#
_entry.id   3d1d938f118674e85d132cd96a52e090
#
_cell.length_a   1.000
_cell.length_b   1.000
_cell.length_c   1.000
_cell.angle_alpha   90.00
_cell.angle_beta   90.00
_cell.angle_gamma   90.00
#
_symmetry.space_group_name_H-M   'P 1'
#
loop_
_entity.id
_entity.type
_entity.pdbx_description
1 polymer ?
#
loop_
_entity_poly.entity_id
_entity_poly.type
_entity_poly.pdbx_seq_one_letter_code
_entity_poly.pdbx_strand_id
1 'polypeptide(L)'
;MFKGVLLLAFAASSLNLGAAVLTPEQALARVNSQAPMKLKGKALTSYKLSYTAVEDGQNAVYVFSQPADGKGYLVLSADDCADAVLGYSDSGNFDAQNMPEPMVWWLGEYARQIAAARNSNVLKAVERPERKPIEPMLKTTWNQDAPYNMMCPLINGQRSMTGCVATAMAQIVNYHQWPVQGVGSYQYFYNNSWISLDYSKITFDWANMLDSYADGAGNERQKTAVAQLMYACGVSVDMQYSPAESGAADLFVASGLVDHFNYDVNVRYAERDYFGLLDWEEFIYNQLTEYGPVQYSGSSSIGGHSFVCDGYSEDGYFHIN
;
A
#
# COMPACT_ATOMS: atom_id res chain seq x y z
N MET A 1 -4.75 -2.41 -3.15
CA MET A 1 -5.30 -3.74 -3.52
C MET A 1 -6.24 -3.55 -4.68
N PHE A 2 -5.78 -3.78 -5.93
CA PHE A 2 -6.58 -3.57 -7.12
C PHE A 2 -7.05 -4.90 -7.67
N LYS A 3 -8.34 -5.21 -7.52
CA LYS A 3 -9.02 -6.14 -8.41
C LYS A 3 -9.74 -5.33 -9.47
N GLY A 4 -9.42 -5.59 -10.72
CA GLY A 4 -10.19 -5.05 -11.84
C GLY A 4 -11.64 -5.56 -11.78
N VAL A 5 -12.52 -4.81 -12.40
CA VAL A 5 -13.96 -5.10 -12.49
C VAL A 5 -14.20 -6.49 -13.05
N LEU A 6 -14.93 -7.34 -12.32
CA LEU A 6 -15.37 -8.66 -12.76
C LEU A 6 -16.87 -8.62 -13.02
N LEU A 7 -17.31 -9.20 -14.13
CA LEU A 7 -18.70 -9.47 -14.40
C LEU A 7 -19.02 -10.94 -14.49
N LEU A 8 -20.07 -11.32 -13.78
CA LEU A 8 -20.71 -12.62 -13.90
C LEU A 8 -21.84 -12.54 -14.95
N ALA A 9 -21.79 -13.45 -15.92
CA ALA A 9 -22.89 -13.69 -16.82
C ALA A 9 -23.91 -14.64 -16.18
N PHE A 10 -25.14 -14.19 -16.01
CA PHE A 10 -26.28 -15.07 -15.81
C PHE A 10 -27.16 -15.09 -17.06
N ALA A 11 -27.67 -16.28 -17.39
CA ALA A 11 -28.45 -16.57 -18.58
C ALA A 11 -29.81 -15.83 -18.62
N ALA A 12 -30.04 -15.22 -19.73
CA ALA A 12 -31.30 -14.94 -20.45
C ALA A 12 -32.60 -14.71 -19.64
N SER A 13 -32.85 -13.45 -19.41
CA SER A 13 -34.17 -12.83 -19.74
C SER A 13 -33.91 -11.37 -20.09
N SER A 14 -34.38 -10.96 -21.23
CA SER A 14 -34.17 -9.65 -21.83
C SER A 14 -34.87 -8.53 -21.01
N LEU A 15 -34.12 -8.05 -20.00
CA LEU A 15 -34.37 -6.75 -19.40
C LEU A 15 -33.04 -6.00 -19.52
N ASN A 16 -33.08 -4.79 -20.04
CA ASN A 16 -31.96 -3.84 -19.97
C ASN A 16 -31.62 -3.60 -18.49
N LEU A 17 -30.79 -4.46 -17.91
CA LEU A 17 -30.22 -4.28 -16.58
C LEU A 17 -28.96 -3.46 -16.78
N GLY A 18 -29.09 -2.14 -16.78
CA GLY A 18 -27.98 -1.26 -16.47
C GLY A 18 -27.45 -1.60 -15.06
N ALA A 19 -26.17 -1.36 -14.84
CA ALA A 19 -25.55 -1.49 -13.51
C ALA A 19 -26.45 -0.84 -12.44
N ALA A 20 -26.68 -1.55 -11.34
CA ALA A 20 -27.58 -1.12 -10.29
C ALA A 20 -26.82 -0.65 -9.06
N VAL A 21 -27.08 0.59 -8.64
CA VAL A 21 -26.59 1.09 -7.36
C VAL A 21 -27.29 0.33 -6.23
N LEU A 22 -26.49 -0.27 -5.35
CA LEU A 22 -26.94 -1.08 -4.24
C LEU A 22 -27.13 -0.24 -2.97
N THR A 23 -28.10 -0.61 -2.13
CA THR A 23 -28.12 -0.09 -0.76
C THR A 23 -26.99 -0.69 0.07
N PRO A 24 -26.62 -0.08 1.22
CA PRO A 24 -25.62 -0.65 2.11
C PRO A 24 -25.93 -2.10 2.52
N GLU A 25 -27.20 -2.42 2.78
CA GLU A 25 -27.67 -3.75 3.16
C GLU A 25 -27.52 -4.76 2.01
N GLN A 26 -27.82 -4.34 0.78
CA GLN A 26 -27.65 -5.15 -0.43
C GLN A 26 -26.17 -5.42 -0.70
N ALA A 27 -25.30 -4.42 -0.57
CA ALA A 27 -23.86 -4.56 -0.72
C ALA A 27 -23.29 -5.55 0.32
N LEU A 28 -23.71 -5.43 1.58
CA LEU A 28 -23.29 -6.35 2.65
C LEU A 28 -23.83 -7.77 2.41
N ALA A 29 -25.04 -7.93 1.90
CA ALA A 29 -25.61 -9.22 1.58
C ALA A 29 -24.85 -9.97 0.47
N ARG A 30 -24.29 -9.24 -0.51
CA ARG A 30 -23.44 -9.83 -1.57
C ARG A 30 -22.17 -10.46 -1.03
N VAL A 31 -21.64 -9.96 0.08
CA VAL A 31 -20.42 -10.52 0.70
C VAL A 31 -20.62 -12.00 1.08
N ASN A 32 -21.83 -12.40 1.52
CA ASN A 32 -22.10 -13.79 1.90
C ASN A 32 -21.91 -14.78 0.75
N SER A 33 -22.10 -14.34 -0.50
CA SER A 33 -21.94 -15.17 -1.70
C SER A 33 -20.55 -15.08 -2.34
N GLN A 34 -19.81 -13.99 -2.09
CA GLN A 34 -18.53 -13.66 -2.74
C GLN A 34 -17.42 -13.35 -1.72
N ALA A 35 -17.60 -13.76 -0.46
CA ALA A 35 -16.65 -13.45 0.59
C ALA A 35 -15.30 -14.12 0.36
N PRO A 36 -14.19 -13.39 0.51
CA PRO A 36 -12.86 -13.98 0.64
C PRO A 36 -12.82 -15.05 1.73
N MET A 37 -11.97 -16.07 1.56
CA MET A 37 -11.87 -17.21 2.48
C MET A 37 -11.68 -16.75 3.94
N LYS A 38 -10.86 -15.74 4.18
CA LYS A 38 -10.64 -15.14 5.51
C LYS A 38 -11.89 -14.49 6.13
N LEU A 39 -12.89 -14.16 5.32
CA LEU A 39 -14.16 -13.59 5.78
C LEU A 39 -15.28 -14.62 5.91
N LYS A 40 -15.10 -15.80 5.33
CA LYS A 40 -16.09 -16.90 5.44
C LYS A 40 -16.30 -17.28 6.90
N GLY A 41 -17.56 -17.27 7.32
CA GLY A 41 -17.95 -17.60 8.70
C GLY A 41 -17.84 -16.46 9.71
N LYS A 42 -17.36 -15.28 9.34
CA LYS A 42 -17.46 -14.08 10.19
C LYS A 42 -18.90 -13.57 10.22
N ALA A 43 -19.39 -13.21 11.41
CA ALA A 43 -20.74 -12.64 11.56
C ALA A 43 -20.76 -11.21 11.00
N LEU A 44 -21.18 -11.05 9.74
CA LEU A 44 -21.26 -9.74 9.06
C LEU A 44 -22.29 -8.80 9.69
N THR A 45 -23.23 -9.32 10.49
CA THR A 45 -24.25 -8.55 11.20
C THR A 45 -23.69 -7.57 12.25
N SER A 46 -22.45 -7.77 12.69
CA SER A 46 -21.78 -6.85 13.61
C SER A 46 -21.13 -5.65 12.92
N TYR A 47 -21.00 -5.68 11.60
CA TYR A 47 -20.42 -4.57 10.82
C TYR A 47 -21.45 -3.46 10.61
N LYS A 48 -21.02 -2.21 10.80
CA LYS A 48 -21.85 -1.01 10.59
C LYS A 48 -21.23 -0.16 9.51
N LEU A 49 -22.06 0.48 8.71
CA LEU A 49 -21.62 1.46 7.71
C LEU A 49 -20.91 2.61 8.42
N SER A 50 -19.65 2.84 8.05
CA SER A 50 -18.79 3.87 8.63
C SER A 50 -18.46 4.98 7.63
N TYR A 51 -18.51 4.68 6.32
CA TYR A 51 -18.21 5.67 5.28
C TYR A 51 -18.87 5.29 3.97
N THR A 52 -19.17 6.32 3.16
CA THR A 52 -19.68 6.17 1.79
C THR A 52 -18.91 7.12 0.88
N ALA A 53 -18.24 6.57 -0.13
CA ALA A 53 -17.71 7.36 -1.23
C ALA A 53 -18.77 7.54 -2.31
N VAL A 54 -18.91 8.77 -2.78
CA VAL A 54 -19.90 9.18 -3.80
C VAL A 54 -19.14 9.69 -5.01
N GLU A 55 -19.52 9.25 -6.20
CA GLU A 55 -19.01 9.75 -7.47
C GLU A 55 -20.19 10.01 -8.40
N ASP A 56 -20.18 11.11 -9.15
CA ASP A 56 -21.27 11.55 -10.03
C ASP A 56 -22.66 11.59 -9.34
N GLY A 57 -22.66 11.95 -8.04
CA GLY A 57 -23.88 12.03 -7.24
C GLY A 57 -24.50 10.69 -6.84
N GLN A 58 -23.80 9.57 -7.07
CA GLN A 58 -24.25 8.23 -6.73
C GLN A 58 -23.25 7.53 -5.80
N ASN A 59 -23.76 6.70 -4.89
CA ASN A 59 -22.91 5.88 -4.03
C ASN A 59 -22.10 4.92 -4.90
N ALA A 60 -20.81 4.82 -4.63
CA ALA A 60 -19.89 3.98 -5.37
C ALA A 60 -19.15 2.97 -4.46
N VAL A 61 -18.78 3.38 -3.26
CA VAL A 61 -18.08 2.53 -2.30
C VAL A 61 -18.69 2.69 -0.91
N TYR A 62 -18.82 1.57 -0.21
CA TYR A 62 -19.17 1.53 1.21
C TYR A 62 -18.02 0.99 2.03
N VAL A 63 -17.75 1.59 3.18
CA VAL A 63 -16.86 1.00 4.17
C VAL A 63 -17.66 0.64 5.40
N PHE A 64 -17.55 -0.61 5.80
CA PHE A 64 -18.16 -1.17 6.99
C PHE A 64 -17.09 -1.52 8.01
N SER A 65 -17.28 -1.15 9.27
CA SER A 65 -16.38 -1.50 10.36
C SER A 65 -17.12 -2.06 11.57
N GLN A 66 -16.38 -2.71 12.46
CA GLN A 66 -16.92 -3.16 13.74
C GLN A 66 -16.67 -2.08 14.80
N PRO A 67 -17.70 -1.59 15.49
CA PRO A 67 -17.61 -0.36 16.30
C PRO A 67 -16.74 -0.43 17.55
N ALA A 68 -16.33 -1.58 18.04
CA ALA A 68 -15.84 -1.65 19.43
C ALA A 68 -14.47 -2.30 19.64
N ASP A 69 -13.91 -3.07 18.72
CA ASP A 69 -12.85 -4.00 19.11
C ASP A 69 -11.62 -4.08 18.19
N GLY A 70 -11.39 -3.12 17.31
CA GLY A 70 -10.21 -3.14 16.42
C GLY A 70 -10.15 -4.36 15.47
N LYS A 71 -11.31 -4.88 15.08
CA LYS A 71 -11.44 -6.15 14.34
C LYS A 71 -11.48 -5.99 12.82
N GLY A 72 -10.99 -4.85 12.34
CA GLY A 72 -10.88 -4.58 10.92
C GLY A 72 -12.13 -3.97 10.29
N TYR A 73 -12.08 -3.85 8.96
CA TYR A 73 -13.12 -3.23 8.16
C TYR A 73 -13.22 -3.88 6.78
N LEU A 74 -14.33 -3.63 6.10
CA LEU A 74 -14.63 -4.10 4.74
C LEU A 74 -14.84 -2.91 3.84
N VAL A 75 -14.25 -2.94 2.65
CA VAL A 75 -14.49 -1.98 1.57
C VAL A 75 -15.30 -2.70 0.50
N LEU A 76 -16.54 -2.28 0.29
CA LEU A 76 -17.50 -2.95 -0.58
C LEU A 76 -17.89 -2.05 -1.74
N SER A 77 -18.15 -2.64 -2.90
CA SER A 77 -18.79 -1.92 -4.01
C SER A 77 -20.24 -1.59 -3.66
N ALA A 78 -20.63 -0.34 -3.92
CA ALA A 78 -22.02 0.08 -3.89
C ALA A 78 -22.74 -0.16 -5.23
N ASP A 79 -22.18 -1.01 -6.09
CA ASP A 79 -22.70 -1.32 -7.40
C ASP A 79 -22.49 -2.79 -7.77
N ASP A 80 -23.41 -3.34 -8.57
CA ASP A 80 -23.31 -4.72 -9.01
C ASP A 80 -22.38 -4.93 -10.21
N CYS A 81 -21.91 -3.84 -10.82
CA CYS A 81 -20.93 -3.87 -11.91
C CYS A 81 -19.49 -4.17 -11.47
N ALA A 82 -19.22 -4.22 -10.16
CA ALA A 82 -17.91 -4.50 -9.62
C ALA A 82 -17.95 -5.66 -8.61
N ASP A 83 -16.79 -6.20 -8.27
CA ASP A 83 -16.65 -7.21 -7.21
C ASP A 83 -17.28 -6.72 -5.90
N ALA A 84 -17.98 -7.61 -5.18
CA ALA A 84 -18.65 -7.24 -3.94
C ALA A 84 -17.67 -6.72 -2.89
N VAL A 85 -16.49 -7.33 -2.77
CA VAL A 85 -15.44 -6.92 -1.84
C VAL A 85 -14.29 -6.32 -2.63
N LEU A 86 -14.02 -5.04 -2.43
CA LEU A 86 -12.92 -4.30 -3.06
C LEU A 86 -11.62 -4.42 -2.24
N GLY A 87 -11.76 -4.58 -0.93
CA GLY A 87 -10.66 -4.75 -0.01
C GLY A 87 -11.16 -5.01 1.41
N TYR A 88 -10.27 -5.46 2.27
CA TYR A 88 -10.57 -5.65 3.69
C TYR A 88 -9.30 -5.54 4.54
N SER A 89 -9.51 -5.24 5.82
CA SER A 89 -8.51 -5.45 6.86
C SER A 89 -9.11 -6.35 7.93
N ASP A 90 -8.31 -7.24 8.52
CA ASP A 90 -8.73 -8.11 9.61
C ASP A 90 -8.34 -7.58 11.00
N SER A 91 -7.72 -6.40 11.04
CA SER A 91 -7.28 -5.71 12.26
C SER A 91 -7.47 -4.19 12.14
N GLY A 92 -7.28 -3.48 13.24
CA GLY A 92 -7.40 -2.03 13.31
C GLY A 92 -8.82 -1.50 13.22
N ASN A 93 -8.96 -0.19 13.22
CA ASN A 93 -10.23 0.53 13.11
C ASN A 93 -10.23 1.42 11.87
N PHE A 94 -11.39 1.57 11.26
CA PHE A 94 -11.60 2.58 10.23
C PHE A 94 -12.16 3.86 10.89
N ASP A 95 -11.42 4.96 10.79
CA ASP A 95 -11.84 6.28 11.25
C ASP A 95 -12.09 7.20 10.04
N ALA A 96 -13.38 7.43 9.76
CA ALA A 96 -13.79 8.28 8.64
C ALA A 96 -13.41 9.76 8.79
N GLN A 97 -13.13 10.23 10.02
CA GLN A 97 -12.77 11.62 10.29
C GLN A 97 -11.27 11.88 10.19
N ASN A 98 -10.46 10.85 10.41
CA ASN A 98 -9.02 10.91 10.37
C ASN A 98 -8.43 9.88 9.39
N MET A 99 -9.03 9.77 8.21
CA MET A 99 -8.50 8.88 7.17
C MET A 99 -7.11 9.37 6.71
N PRO A 100 -6.12 8.48 6.65
CA PRO A 100 -4.86 8.79 5.98
C PRO A 100 -5.11 9.19 4.50
N GLU A 101 -4.37 10.16 4.00
CA GLU A 101 -4.50 10.61 2.60
C GLU A 101 -4.49 9.47 1.57
N PRO A 102 -3.63 8.44 1.70
CA PRO A 102 -3.66 7.30 0.78
C PRO A 102 -4.99 6.56 0.76
N MET A 103 -5.64 6.43 1.92
CA MET A 103 -6.95 5.79 2.00
C MET A 103 -8.04 6.64 1.33
N VAL A 104 -8.00 7.95 1.54
CA VAL A 104 -8.92 8.89 0.86
C VAL A 104 -8.78 8.76 -0.66
N TRP A 105 -7.55 8.80 -1.15
CA TRP A 105 -7.26 8.64 -2.57
C TRP A 105 -7.74 7.28 -3.10
N TRP A 106 -7.45 6.22 -2.40
CA TRP A 106 -7.78 4.86 -2.82
C TRP A 106 -9.29 4.63 -2.92
N LEU A 107 -10.04 5.06 -1.91
CA LEU A 107 -11.51 4.98 -1.94
C LEU A 107 -12.10 5.85 -3.07
N GLY A 108 -11.52 7.03 -3.30
CA GLY A 108 -11.89 7.90 -4.43
C GLY A 108 -11.60 7.27 -5.79
N GLU A 109 -10.46 6.55 -5.93
CA GLU A 109 -10.12 5.85 -7.16
C GLU A 109 -11.08 4.70 -7.46
N TYR A 110 -11.43 3.91 -6.46
CA TYR A 110 -12.48 2.90 -6.61
C TYR A 110 -13.82 3.53 -7.03
N ALA A 111 -14.20 4.66 -6.42
CA ALA A 111 -15.44 5.34 -6.75
C ALA A 111 -15.47 5.79 -8.23
N ARG A 112 -14.37 6.38 -8.72
CA ARG A 112 -14.24 6.80 -10.14
C ARG A 112 -14.29 5.61 -11.09
N GLN A 113 -13.61 4.50 -10.78
CA GLN A 113 -13.62 3.30 -11.60
C GLN A 113 -15.00 2.65 -11.67
N ILE A 114 -15.75 2.61 -10.56
CA ILE A 114 -17.12 2.11 -10.51
C ILE A 114 -18.03 3.00 -11.33
N ALA A 115 -17.93 4.33 -11.19
CA ALA A 115 -18.73 5.27 -12.00
C ALA A 115 -18.44 5.11 -13.50
N ALA A 116 -17.18 4.96 -13.89
CA ALA A 116 -16.80 4.68 -15.28
C ALA A 116 -17.37 3.35 -15.78
N ALA A 117 -17.35 2.30 -14.94
CA ALA A 117 -17.88 0.98 -15.28
C ALA A 117 -19.40 1.02 -15.51
N ARG A 118 -20.15 1.78 -14.70
CA ARG A 118 -21.60 2.00 -14.89
C ARG A 118 -21.94 2.53 -16.27
N ASN A 119 -21.11 3.42 -16.79
CA ASN A 119 -21.30 4.11 -18.06
C ASN A 119 -20.77 3.31 -19.26
N SER A 120 -20.05 2.22 -19.01
CA SER A 120 -19.49 1.38 -20.08
C SER A 120 -20.44 0.22 -20.39
N ASN A 121 -20.88 0.12 -21.66
CA ASN A 121 -21.63 -1.04 -22.16
C ASN A 121 -20.74 -2.28 -22.39
N VAL A 122 -19.47 -2.25 -21.94
CA VAL A 122 -18.49 -3.31 -22.16
C VAL A 122 -18.06 -3.88 -20.83
N LEU A 123 -18.90 -4.73 -20.31
CA LEU A 123 -18.60 -5.50 -19.11
C LEU A 123 -18.18 -6.90 -19.54
N LYS A 124 -16.90 -7.09 -19.84
CA LYS A 124 -16.34 -8.42 -20.00
C LYS A 124 -15.78 -8.88 -18.67
N ALA A 125 -16.27 -10.01 -18.19
CA ALA A 125 -15.60 -10.76 -17.15
C ALA A 125 -14.17 -11.03 -17.61
N VAL A 126 -13.18 -10.55 -16.85
CA VAL A 126 -11.79 -10.86 -17.11
C VAL A 126 -11.48 -12.13 -16.33
N GLU A 127 -11.28 -13.23 -17.08
CA GLU A 127 -10.86 -14.48 -16.46
C GLU A 127 -9.42 -14.33 -15.97
N ARG A 128 -9.22 -14.41 -14.66
CA ARG A 128 -7.88 -14.34 -14.06
C ARG A 128 -7.26 -15.73 -14.02
N PRO A 129 -5.96 -15.84 -14.32
CA PRO A 129 -5.25 -17.11 -14.18
C PRO A 129 -5.27 -17.55 -12.71
N GLU A 130 -5.37 -18.86 -12.49
CA GLU A 130 -5.14 -19.42 -11.17
C GLU A 130 -3.69 -19.17 -10.72
N ARG A 131 -3.52 -18.61 -9.54
CA ARG A 131 -2.23 -18.34 -8.93
C ARG A 131 -2.17 -18.96 -7.55
N LYS A 132 -0.99 -19.47 -7.19
CA LYS A 132 -0.78 -19.97 -5.83
C LYS A 132 -0.73 -18.82 -4.84
N PRO A 133 -1.27 -18.98 -3.61
CA PRO A 133 -1.11 -17.96 -2.59
C PRO A 133 0.36 -17.78 -2.21
N ILE A 134 0.71 -16.55 -1.86
CA ILE A 134 2.01 -16.14 -1.33
C ILE A 134 1.74 -15.51 0.03
N GLU A 135 2.21 -16.16 1.09
CA GLU A 135 2.04 -15.61 2.45
C GLU A 135 2.76 -14.25 2.57
N PRO A 136 2.23 -13.33 3.38
CA PRO A 136 2.91 -12.06 3.63
C PRO A 136 4.36 -12.26 4.07
N MET A 137 5.29 -11.64 3.36
CA MET A 137 6.72 -11.84 3.56
C MET A 137 7.29 -10.95 4.65
N LEU A 138 6.76 -9.73 4.78
CA LEU A 138 7.22 -8.78 5.78
C LEU A 138 6.62 -9.09 7.15
N LYS A 139 7.46 -8.96 8.17
CA LYS A 139 7.05 -8.98 9.58
C LYS A 139 7.10 -7.58 10.19
N THR A 140 7.77 -6.67 9.51
CA THR A 140 7.94 -5.29 9.96
C THR A 140 6.62 -4.54 9.96
N THR A 141 6.40 -3.75 11.02
CA THR A 141 5.27 -2.81 11.14
C THR A 141 5.82 -1.41 11.35
N TRP A 142 6.75 -1.01 10.48
CA TRP A 142 7.51 0.22 10.64
C TRP A 142 6.68 1.46 10.26
N ASN A 143 7.02 2.58 10.92
CA ASN A 143 6.34 3.86 10.77
C ASN A 143 7.35 4.97 10.42
N GLN A 144 6.89 6.21 10.38
CA GLN A 144 7.68 7.36 9.93
C GLN A 144 8.15 8.28 11.07
N ASP A 145 7.61 8.11 12.28
CA ASP A 145 7.93 8.88 13.48
C ASP A 145 9.04 8.22 14.31
N ALA A 146 9.16 8.57 15.59
CA ALA A 146 10.16 7.98 16.48
C ALA A 146 9.86 6.49 16.76
N PRO A 147 10.89 5.61 16.78
CA PRO A 147 12.33 5.92 16.69
C PRO A 147 12.89 5.99 15.27
N TYR A 148 12.10 5.70 14.25
CA TYR A 148 12.54 5.56 12.86
C TYR A 148 13.19 6.84 12.31
N ASN A 149 12.69 8.00 12.73
CA ASN A 149 13.17 9.30 12.25
C ASN A 149 14.30 9.92 13.10
N MET A 150 14.87 9.21 14.04
CA MET A 150 15.86 9.78 14.99
C MET A 150 17.05 10.47 14.30
N MET A 151 17.42 10.01 13.10
CA MET A 151 18.51 10.58 12.30
C MET A 151 18.07 11.60 11.24
N CYS A 152 16.75 11.76 11.01
CA CYS A 152 16.24 12.73 10.05
C CYS A 152 16.58 14.16 10.48
N PRO A 153 16.68 15.13 9.54
CA PRO A 153 17.01 16.53 9.85
C PRO A 153 15.99 17.18 10.79
N LEU A 154 16.46 18.15 11.56
CA LEU A 154 15.60 19.08 12.29
C LEU A 154 15.25 20.27 11.37
N ILE A 155 13.96 20.52 11.16
CA ILE A 155 13.44 21.66 10.45
C ILE A 155 12.70 22.55 11.47
N ASN A 156 13.15 23.79 11.63
CA ASN A 156 12.61 24.71 12.64
C ASN A 156 12.56 24.12 14.07
N GLY A 157 13.59 23.32 14.41
CA GLY A 157 13.68 22.67 15.74
C GLY A 157 12.84 21.42 15.92
N GLN A 158 12.06 21.01 14.94
CA GLN A 158 11.24 19.80 14.96
C GLN A 158 11.88 18.69 14.09
N ARG A 159 11.80 17.44 14.58
CA ARG A 159 12.29 16.28 13.83
C ARG A 159 11.40 16.00 12.63
N SER A 160 12.00 15.88 11.46
CA SER A 160 11.28 15.49 10.25
C SER A 160 10.84 14.02 10.30
N MET A 161 9.77 13.68 9.60
CA MET A 161 9.35 12.31 9.33
C MET A 161 10.34 11.62 8.39
N THR A 162 10.38 10.28 8.38
CA THR A 162 11.22 9.52 7.43
C THR A 162 10.77 9.67 5.99
N GLY A 163 9.47 9.81 5.78
CA GLY A 163 8.81 9.75 4.47
C GLY A 163 8.42 8.32 4.07
N CYS A 164 7.26 8.17 3.43
CA CYS A 164 6.70 6.87 3.06
C CYS A 164 7.62 6.10 2.09
N VAL A 165 8.25 6.79 1.14
CA VAL A 165 9.19 6.20 0.17
C VAL A 165 10.37 5.55 0.88
N ALA A 166 10.99 6.26 1.83
CA ALA A 166 12.11 5.73 2.60
C ALA A 166 11.67 4.57 3.53
N THR A 167 10.47 4.66 4.10
CA THR A 167 9.93 3.61 4.98
C THR A 167 9.65 2.32 4.21
N ALA A 168 9.01 2.41 3.05
CA ALA A 168 8.76 1.26 2.19
C ALA A 168 10.08 0.63 1.70
N MET A 169 11.01 1.46 1.21
CA MET A 169 12.34 1.02 0.79
C MET A 169 13.10 0.33 1.92
N ALA A 170 13.10 0.90 3.12
CA ALA A 170 13.80 0.35 4.27
C ALA A 170 13.27 -1.03 4.69
N GLN A 171 11.96 -1.26 4.63
CA GLN A 171 11.36 -2.56 4.93
C GLN A 171 11.83 -3.64 3.94
N ILE A 172 11.93 -3.31 2.64
CA ILE A 172 12.42 -4.23 1.61
C ILE A 172 13.90 -4.53 1.80
N VAL A 173 14.71 -3.50 2.02
CA VAL A 173 16.15 -3.64 2.26
C VAL A 173 16.42 -4.48 3.53
N ASN A 174 15.62 -4.28 4.58
CA ASN A 174 15.66 -5.10 5.79
C ASN A 174 15.21 -6.55 5.54
N TYR A 175 14.21 -6.79 4.72
CA TYR A 175 13.78 -8.14 4.35
C TYR A 175 14.92 -8.93 3.72
N HIS A 176 15.68 -8.31 2.81
CA HIS A 176 16.84 -8.93 2.17
C HIS A 176 18.08 -8.94 3.06
N GLN A 177 18.14 -8.14 4.12
CA GLN A 177 19.33 -7.92 4.96
C GLN A 177 20.60 -7.64 4.13
N TRP A 178 20.45 -6.81 3.12
CA TRP A 178 21.47 -6.46 2.14
C TRP A 178 21.49 -4.96 1.83
N PRO A 179 22.69 -4.35 1.65
CA PRO A 179 24.03 -4.93 1.82
C PRO A 179 24.48 -4.92 3.30
N VAL A 180 25.60 -5.56 3.61
CA VAL A 180 26.24 -5.41 4.93
C VAL A 180 26.78 -4.00 5.11
N GLN A 181 27.37 -3.43 4.05
CA GLN A 181 27.94 -2.08 4.04
C GLN A 181 27.43 -1.31 2.82
N GLY A 182 27.07 -0.05 3.00
CA GLY A 182 26.67 0.83 1.93
C GLY A 182 27.81 1.18 0.98
N VAL A 183 27.50 1.79 -0.17
CA VAL A 183 28.45 2.10 -1.24
C VAL A 183 28.46 3.58 -1.56
N GLY A 184 29.65 4.14 -1.74
CA GLY A 184 29.84 5.51 -2.20
C GLY A 184 29.43 6.58 -1.21
N SER A 185 29.16 7.76 -1.75
CA SER A 185 28.65 8.89 -0.98
C SER A 185 27.66 9.68 -1.85
N TYR A 186 26.69 10.32 -1.21
CA TYR A 186 25.69 11.12 -1.90
C TYR A 186 25.39 12.41 -1.16
N GLN A 187 25.01 13.45 -1.90
CA GLN A 187 24.56 14.71 -1.34
C GLN A 187 23.60 15.43 -2.28
N TYR A 188 22.65 16.11 -1.69
CA TYR A 188 21.74 17.01 -2.41
C TYR A 188 21.43 18.25 -1.58
N PHE A 189 20.92 19.29 -2.24
CA PHE A 189 20.60 20.56 -1.59
C PHE A 189 19.10 20.65 -1.36
N TYR A 190 18.70 20.80 -0.11
CA TYR A 190 17.30 20.92 0.27
C TYR A 190 17.15 21.89 1.45
N ASN A 191 16.13 22.74 1.43
CA ASN A 191 15.79 23.69 2.49
C ASN A 191 17.01 24.52 2.97
N ASN A 192 17.72 25.13 2.02
CA ASN A 192 18.93 25.94 2.22
C ASN A 192 20.09 25.22 2.94
N SER A 193 20.13 23.91 2.90
CA SER A 193 21.21 23.11 3.50
C SER A 193 21.60 21.93 2.59
N TRP A 194 22.87 21.54 2.68
CA TRP A 194 23.33 20.30 2.09
C TRP A 194 22.98 19.13 3.01
N ILE A 195 22.29 18.16 2.48
CA ILE A 195 22.08 16.85 3.08
C ILE A 195 23.08 15.91 2.43
N SER A 196 23.92 15.26 3.21
CA SER A 196 25.00 14.40 2.70
C SER A 196 25.16 13.15 3.54
N LEU A 197 25.52 12.05 2.90
CA LEU A 197 25.78 10.76 3.57
C LEU A 197 26.91 10.03 2.85
N ASP A 198 27.87 9.55 3.62
CA ASP A 198 28.93 8.64 3.16
C ASP A 198 28.51 7.20 3.48
N TYR A 199 27.88 6.56 2.51
CA TYR A 199 27.36 5.19 2.64
C TYR A 199 28.50 4.19 2.89
N SER A 200 29.70 4.44 2.36
CA SER A 200 30.86 3.56 2.56
C SER A 200 31.29 3.42 4.02
N LYS A 201 30.83 4.33 4.89
CA LYS A 201 31.06 4.29 6.34
C LYS A 201 29.90 3.67 7.12
N ILE A 202 28.82 3.27 6.45
CA ILE A 202 27.67 2.68 7.10
C ILE A 202 27.75 1.18 7.01
N THR A 203 27.78 0.53 8.17
CA THR A 203 27.52 -0.90 8.31
C THR A 203 26.12 -1.07 8.87
N PHE A 204 25.24 -1.75 8.15
CA PHE A 204 23.87 -1.99 8.57
C PHE A 204 23.81 -3.10 9.61
N ASP A 205 23.26 -2.81 10.79
CA ASP A 205 23.20 -3.73 11.92
C ASP A 205 21.87 -4.52 11.90
N TRP A 206 21.71 -5.39 10.90
CA TRP A 206 20.50 -6.16 10.66
C TRP A 206 20.00 -6.92 11.88
N ALA A 207 20.90 -7.50 12.65
CA ALA A 207 20.58 -8.28 13.84
C ALA A 207 19.96 -7.45 14.97
N ASN A 208 20.06 -6.13 14.90
CA ASN A 208 19.50 -5.20 15.89
C ASN A 208 18.31 -4.39 15.35
N MET A 209 17.75 -4.74 14.20
CA MET A 209 16.51 -4.17 13.70
C MET A 209 15.34 -5.05 14.13
N LEU A 210 14.40 -4.48 14.90
CA LEU A 210 13.21 -5.18 15.37
C LEU A 210 12.10 -5.12 14.32
N ASP A 211 11.23 -6.11 14.30
CA ASP A 211 10.05 -6.11 13.44
C ASP A 211 9.06 -4.98 13.83
N SER A 212 9.03 -4.58 15.11
CA SER A 212 8.19 -3.50 15.62
C SER A 212 8.85 -2.73 16.74
N TYR A 213 8.60 -1.43 16.78
CA TYR A 213 9.01 -0.53 17.87
C TYR A 213 7.80 0.05 18.62
N ALA A 214 6.64 -0.59 18.50
CA ALA A 214 5.44 -0.20 19.23
C ALA A 214 5.70 -0.15 20.74
N ASP A 215 4.94 0.69 21.45
CA ASP A 215 5.01 0.85 22.91
C ASP A 215 6.42 1.18 23.45
N GLY A 216 7.26 1.80 22.61
CA GLY A 216 8.63 2.19 22.99
C GLY A 216 9.63 1.04 23.00
N ALA A 217 9.32 -0.10 22.38
CA ALA A 217 10.20 -1.25 22.26
C ALA A 217 11.58 -0.89 21.68
N GLY A 218 12.56 -1.72 22.03
CA GLY A 218 13.94 -1.59 21.57
C GLY A 218 14.83 -0.73 22.47
N ASN A 219 16.09 -1.16 22.60
CA ASN A 219 17.14 -0.39 23.25
C ASN A 219 17.74 0.65 22.27
N GLU A 220 18.64 1.52 22.75
CA GLU A 220 19.24 2.58 21.93
C GLU A 220 19.98 2.07 20.69
N ARG A 221 20.65 0.92 20.78
CA ARG A 221 21.34 0.30 19.63
C ARG A 221 20.33 -0.13 18.55
N GLN A 222 19.22 -0.73 18.97
CA GLN A 222 18.15 -1.18 18.06
C GLN A 222 17.45 -0.02 17.38
N LYS A 223 17.14 1.03 18.16
CA LYS A 223 16.54 2.28 17.63
C LYS A 223 17.50 2.99 16.67
N THR A 224 18.80 3.03 17.01
CA THR A 224 19.82 3.61 16.14
C THR A 224 19.96 2.84 14.83
N ALA A 225 19.92 1.51 14.87
CA ALA A 225 20.04 0.67 13.68
C ALA A 225 18.94 0.94 12.66
N VAL A 226 17.68 0.95 13.11
CA VAL A 226 16.55 1.24 12.20
C VAL A 226 16.56 2.69 11.71
N ALA A 227 16.86 3.65 12.58
CA ALA A 227 16.94 5.07 12.19
C ALA A 227 18.04 5.33 11.16
N GLN A 228 19.18 4.64 11.28
CA GLN A 228 20.27 4.74 10.31
C GLN A 228 19.84 4.22 8.92
N LEU A 229 19.15 3.09 8.87
CA LEU A 229 18.62 2.54 7.62
C LEU A 229 17.60 3.49 7.00
N MET A 230 16.64 3.97 7.79
CA MET A 230 15.61 4.91 7.34
C MET A 230 16.23 6.19 6.76
N TYR A 231 17.21 6.76 7.46
CA TYR A 231 17.89 7.96 6.97
C TYR A 231 18.70 7.70 5.71
N ALA A 232 19.39 6.55 5.63
CA ALA A 232 20.12 6.16 4.43
C ALA A 232 19.18 6.00 3.22
N CYS A 233 18.02 5.34 3.39
CA CYS A 233 17.01 5.25 2.34
C CYS A 233 16.50 6.63 1.92
N GLY A 234 16.19 7.50 2.88
CA GLY A 234 15.70 8.85 2.58
C GLY A 234 16.71 9.71 1.82
N VAL A 235 17.99 9.66 2.22
CA VAL A 235 19.04 10.41 1.52
C VAL A 235 19.21 9.91 0.08
N SER A 236 19.11 8.60 -0.17
CA SER A 236 19.30 8.02 -1.50
C SER A 236 18.21 8.38 -2.53
N VAL A 237 17.10 8.95 -2.07
CA VAL A 237 15.93 9.30 -2.91
C VAL A 237 15.62 10.81 -2.91
N ASP A 238 16.57 11.65 -2.52
CA ASP A 238 16.40 13.11 -2.44
C ASP A 238 15.21 13.53 -1.56
N MET A 239 15.06 12.88 -0.39
CA MET A 239 13.92 13.12 0.49
C MET A 239 13.75 14.60 0.85
N GLN A 240 12.58 15.13 0.56
CA GLN A 240 12.16 16.45 0.96
C GLN A 240 11.62 16.38 2.39
N TYR A 241 12.53 16.52 3.34
CA TYR A 241 12.25 16.35 4.75
C TYR A 241 11.36 17.44 5.34
N SER A 242 10.33 17.07 6.08
CA SER A 242 9.44 17.97 6.79
C SER A 242 8.91 17.30 8.08
N PRO A 243 8.67 18.07 9.16
CA PRO A 243 8.06 17.53 10.37
C PRO A 243 6.60 17.06 10.20
N ALA A 244 5.88 17.67 9.26
CA ALA A 244 4.49 17.29 8.98
C ALA A 244 4.41 16.10 8.02
N GLU A 245 5.17 16.18 6.92
CA GLU A 245 5.14 15.17 5.86
C GLU A 245 6.44 15.26 5.06
N SER A 246 7.19 14.16 4.98
CA SER A 246 8.38 14.05 4.12
C SER A 246 8.03 13.25 2.88
N GLY A 247 8.47 13.70 1.71
CA GLY A 247 8.15 13.08 0.43
C GLY A 247 9.35 12.96 -0.51
N ALA A 248 9.33 11.98 -1.38
CA ALA A 248 10.29 11.78 -2.46
C ALA A 248 9.59 11.16 -3.68
N ALA A 249 10.20 11.25 -4.85
CA ALA A 249 9.67 10.57 -6.02
C ALA A 249 10.13 9.10 -6.06
N ASP A 250 9.20 8.16 -6.21
CA ASP A 250 9.50 6.72 -6.23
C ASP A 250 10.46 6.31 -7.35
N LEU A 251 10.51 7.08 -8.43
CA LEU A 251 11.43 6.81 -9.54
C LEU A 251 12.91 6.81 -9.13
N PHE A 252 13.27 7.49 -8.03
CA PHE A 252 14.64 7.51 -7.50
C PHE A 252 15.01 6.27 -6.69
N VAL A 253 14.02 5.44 -6.30
CA VAL A 253 14.27 4.24 -5.49
C VAL A 253 15.18 3.27 -6.22
N ALA A 254 14.94 3.03 -7.51
CA ALA A 254 15.77 2.10 -8.29
C ALA A 254 17.23 2.53 -8.34
N SER A 255 17.51 3.79 -8.64
CA SER A 255 18.89 4.32 -8.63
C SER A 255 19.49 4.31 -7.22
N GLY A 256 18.74 4.69 -6.20
CA GLY A 256 19.20 4.65 -4.80
C GLY A 256 19.63 3.24 -4.37
N LEU A 257 18.85 2.21 -4.72
CA LEU A 257 19.16 0.81 -4.44
C LEU A 257 20.44 0.36 -5.15
N VAL A 258 20.61 0.70 -6.41
CA VAL A 258 21.80 0.34 -7.19
C VAL A 258 23.04 1.07 -6.70
N ASP A 259 22.97 2.40 -6.57
CA ASP A 259 24.14 3.25 -6.34
C ASP A 259 24.66 3.16 -4.89
N HIS A 260 23.78 2.93 -3.91
CA HIS A 260 24.10 3.03 -2.49
C HIS A 260 23.89 1.74 -1.69
N PHE A 261 23.01 0.86 -2.17
CA PHE A 261 22.72 -0.42 -1.51
C PHE A 261 23.22 -1.64 -2.30
N ASN A 262 24.02 -1.42 -3.34
CA ASN A 262 24.66 -2.47 -4.14
C ASN A 262 23.67 -3.54 -4.66
N TYR A 263 22.47 -3.11 -5.04
CA TYR A 263 21.49 -3.96 -5.73
C TYR A 263 21.88 -4.10 -7.20
N ASP A 264 21.29 -5.09 -7.87
CA ASP A 264 21.52 -5.36 -9.29
C ASP A 264 21.07 -4.17 -10.16
N VAL A 265 21.84 -3.86 -11.20
CA VAL A 265 21.56 -2.77 -12.15
C VAL A 265 20.26 -2.96 -12.96
N ASN A 266 19.65 -4.15 -12.90
CA ASN A 266 18.37 -4.42 -13.52
C ASN A 266 17.17 -4.00 -12.65
N VAL A 267 17.39 -3.56 -11.41
CA VAL A 267 16.33 -2.91 -10.61
C VAL A 267 15.81 -1.71 -11.37
N ARG A 268 14.49 -1.62 -11.51
CA ARG A 268 13.86 -0.56 -12.30
C ARG A 268 12.53 -0.11 -11.71
N TYR A 269 12.18 1.11 -12.02
CA TYR A 269 10.84 1.66 -11.83
C TYR A 269 9.95 1.23 -13.01
N ALA A 270 8.71 0.84 -12.72
CA ALA A 270 7.71 0.48 -13.72
C ALA A 270 6.39 1.21 -13.43
N GLU A 271 5.73 1.69 -14.47
CA GLU A 271 4.45 2.39 -14.38
C GLU A 271 3.33 1.52 -14.93
N ARG A 272 2.24 1.42 -14.18
CA ARG A 272 1.07 0.60 -14.55
C ARG A 272 0.48 1.00 -15.90
N ASP A 273 0.56 2.27 -16.28
CA ASP A 273 -0.05 2.80 -17.51
C ASP A 273 0.54 2.18 -18.79
N TYR A 274 1.72 1.57 -18.69
CA TYR A 274 2.35 0.85 -19.81
C TYR A 274 1.94 -0.61 -19.92
N PHE A 275 1.05 -1.10 -19.04
CA PHE A 275 0.63 -2.49 -18.97
C PHE A 275 -0.89 -2.62 -19.15
N GLY A 276 -1.35 -3.72 -19.74
CA GLY A 276 -2.71 -4.18 -19.59
C GLY A 276 -3.00 -4.60 -18.13
N LEU A 277 -4.26 -4.67 -17.75
CA LEU A 277 -4.63 -5.01 -16.37
C LEU A 277 -4.06 -6.36 -15.93
N LEU A 278 -4.25 -7.41 -16.76
CA LEU A 278 -3.75 -8.76 -16.44
C LEU A 278 -2.24 -8.83 -16.49
N ASP A 279 -1.62 -8.12 -17.44
CA ASP A 279 -0.16 -8.07 -17.57
C ASP A 279 0.48 -7.42 -16.36
N TRP A 280 -0.16 -6.37 -15.78
CA TRP A 280 0.31 -5.74 -14.56
C TRP A 280 0.18 -6.66 -13.35
N GLU A 281 -0.99 -7.31 -13.17
CA GLU A 281 -1.18 -8.27 -12.08
C GLU A 281 -0.20 -9.45 -12.18
N GLU A 282 0.05 -9.95 -13.40
CA GLU A 282 1.04 -11.01 -13.66
C GLU A 282 2.45 -10.54 -13.35
N PHE A 283 2.81 -9.32 -13.78
CA PHE A 283 4.11 -8.74 -13.52
C PHE A 283 4.37 -8.63 -12.01
N ILE A 284 3.43 -8.09 -11.22
CA ILE A 284 3.59 -7.99 -9.76
C ILE A 284 3.66 -9.38 -9.12
N TYR A 285 2.81 -10.33 -9.53
CA TYR A 285 2.82 -11.68 -8.99
C TYR A 285 4.16 -12.38 -9.25
N ASN A 286 4.73 -12.24 -10.44
CA ASN A 286 6.02 -12.82 -10.78
C ASN A 286 7.16 -12.17 -9.99
N GLN A 287 7.12 -10.84 -9.76
CA GLN A 287 8.09 -10.17 -8.90
C GLN A 287 8.05 -10.74 -7.47
N LEU A 288 6.84 -10.90 -6.90
CA LEU A 288 6.68 -11.49 -5.57
C LEU A 288 7.22 -12.93 -5.50
N THR A 289 7.02 -13.71 -6.56
CA THR A 289 7.41 -15.12 -6.60
C THR A 289 8.92 -15.30 -6.77
N GLU A 290 9.55 -14.45 -7.59
CA GLU A 290 10.94 -14.62 -8.01
C GLU A 290 11.93 -13.83 -7.15
N TYR A 291 11.52 -12.65 -6.68
CA TYR A 291 12.44 -11.69 -6.06
C TYR A 291 12.03 -11.25 -4.65
N GLY A 292 10.77 -11.43 -4.27
CA GLY A 292 10.27 -11.03 -2.95
C GLY A 292 9.41 -9.76 -2.96
N PRO A 293 9.33 -9.02 -1.84
CA PRO A 293 8.43 -7.88 -1.70
C PRO A 293 8.77 -6.75 -2.67
N VAL A 294 7.73 -6.07 -3.15
CA VAL A 294 7.81 -5.01 -4.16
C VAL A 294 7.42 -3.67 -3.54
N GLN A 295 8.27 -2.64 -3.69
CA GLN A 295 7.83 -1.28 -3.40
C GLN A 295 6.77 -0.87 -4.40
N TYR A 296 5.64 -0.44 -3.89
CA TYR A 296 4.49 -0.05 -4.67
C TYR A 296 4.04 1.36 -4.26
N SER A 297 3.55 2.13 -5.20
CA SER A 297 3.05 3.46 -4.90
C SER A 297 1.81 3.80 -5.73
N GLY A 298 1.05 4.74 -5.21
CA GLY A 298 -0.03 5.39 -5.92
C GLY A 298 0.01 6.89 -5.68
N SER A 299 -0.31 7.67 -6.70
CA SER A 299 -0.34 9.12 -6.62
C SER A 299 -1.54 9.71 -7.33
N SER A 300 -1.94 10.89 -6.88
CA SER A 300 -3.03 11.69 -7.46
C SER A 300 -2.67 13.18 -7.42
N SER A 301 -3.60 14.02 -7.85
CA SER A 301 -3.45 15.48 -7.77
C SER A 301 -3.43 16.03 -6.32
N ILE A 302 -3.81 15.25 -5.33
CA ILE A 302 -3.89 15.67 -3.91
C ILE A 302 -2.83 15.01 -3.03
N GLY A 303 -2.02 14.11 -3.55
CA GLY A 303 -0.95 13.45 -2.81
C GLY A 303 -0.58 12.07 -3.36
N GLY A 304 0.40 11.45 -2.75
CA GLY A 304 0.87 10.10 -3.08
C GLY A 304 1.29 9.34 -1.84
N HIS A 305 1.40 8.02 -1.96
CA HIS A 305 1.90 7.18 -0.89
C HIS A 305 2.65 5.99 -1.44
N SER A 306 3.76 5.65 -0.78
CA SER A 306 4.54 4.44 -1.04
C SER A 306 4.33 3.44 0.09
N PHE A 307 4.24 2.18 -0.28
CA PHE A 307 3.99 1.06 0.61
C PHE A 307 4.64 -0.21 0.01
N VAL A 308 4.49 -1.34 0.67
CA VAL A 308 5.05 -2.60 0.17
C VAL A 308 3.93 -3.57 -0.18
N CYS A 309 4.01 -4.14 -1.38
CA CYS A 309 3.23 -5.31 -1.78
C CYS A 309 4.10 -6.54 -1.50
N ASP A 310 3.64 -7.46 -0.64
CA ASP A 310 4.47 -8.55 -0.14
C ASP A 310 3.78 -9.91 -0.04
N GLY A 311 2.60 -10.04 -0.61
CA GLY A 311 1.88 -11.30 -0.61
C GLY A 311 0.72 -11.36 -1.58
N TYR A 312 0.12 -12.54 -1.73
CA TYR A 312 -1.02 -12.79 -2.60
C TYR A 312 -1.92 -13.87 -2.00
N SER A 313 -3.20 -13.58 -1.82
CA SER A 313 -4.15 -14.52 -1.22
C SER A 313 -4.71 -15.51 -2.23
N GLU A 314 -5.22 -16.64 -1.75
CA GLU A 314 -5.94 -17.63 -2.55
C GLU A 314 -7.15 -17.03 -3.29
N ASP A 315 -7.77 -16.00 -2.71
CA ASP A 315 -8.89 -15.28 -3.32
C ASP A 315 -8.44 -14.23 -4.35
N GLY A 316 -7.16 -14.14 -4.66
CA GLY A 316 -6.57 -13.24 -5.65
C GLY A 316 -6.44 -11.79 -5.19
N TYR A 317 -6.27 -11.51 -3.89
CA TYR A 317 -5.91 -10.20 -3.36
C TYR A 317 -4.42 -10.11 -3.11
N PHE A 318 -3.81 -8.99 -3.49
CA PHE A 318 -2.47 -8.67 -3.06
C PHE A 318 -2.48 -8.21 -1.61
N HIS A 319 -1.50 -8.66 -0.83
CA HIS A 319 -1.26 -8.17 0.52
C HIS A 319 -0.42 -6.91 0.46
N ILE A 320 -0.81 -5.90 1.24
CA ILE A 320 -0.15 -4.60 1.36
C ILE A 320 0.24 -4.40 2.83
N ASN A 321 1.51 -4.05 3.03
CA ASN A 321 2.10 -3.72 4.31
C ASN A 321 2.27 -2.20 4.46
#